data_816727800976224809e311b54c430907
#
_entry.id   816727800976224809e311b54c430907
#
_cell.length_a   1.000
_cell.length_b   1.000
_cell.length_c   1.000
_cell.angle_alpha   90.00
_cell.angle_beta   90.00
_cell.angle_gamma   90.00
#
_symmetry.space_group_name_H-M   'P 1'
#
loop_
_entity.id
_entity.type
_entity.pdbx_description
1 polymer ?
#
loop_
_entity_poly.entity_id
_entity_poly.type
_entity_poly.pdbx_seq_one_letter_code
_entity_poly.pdbx_strand_id
1 'polypeptide(L)'
;MSQLDGNAIQEVQKLAIAGLSIGNIDATECPTALVPENAQIESLERFNSQRFRFRGAMTTTSIDDFVRYSVGYASADAPARCFIDADNMSARSVFNIGTLDKPGHADNVAGISLKKTAPFRALLQINGERLSQKQIAEWLEDWSDTLTAFDADGNVLSISQAAGAVRRVNIKHVQESDHEDEDFSGKKSLMQSVEASSKDVMPVAFEFKCVPYEGLGERRFSLRNSLLKSGEPCFVLRIVQLEAQEEAIANEFRDLLIGKFDGKPVETFIGKFSA
;
A
#
# COMPACT_ATOMS: atom_id res chain seq x y z
N MET A 1 -54.27 37.44 34.78
CA MET A 1 -52.96 37.17 34.22
C MET A 1 -53.10 35.92 33.35
N SER A 2 -53.05 36.10 32.04
CA SER A 2 -53.12 34.98 31.07
C SER A 2 -51.89 34.17 31.20
N GLN A 3 -52.02 32.94 31.69
CA GLN A 3 -50.94 31.96 31.57
C GLN A 3 -50.77 31.63 30.08
N LEU A 4 -49.64 32.00 29.52
CA LEU A 4 -49.25 31.49 28.21
C LEU A 4 -49.15 29.97 28.31
N ASP A 5 -50.05 29.27 27.67
CA ASP A 5 -50.08 27.82 27.60
C ASP A 5 -48.82 27.34 26.88
N GLY A 6 -48.24 26.17 27.28
CA GLY A 6 -47.05 25.61 26.68
C GLY A 6 -47.13 25.48 25.15
N ASN A 7 -48.33 25.29 24.62
CA ASN A 7 -48.62 25.32 23.19
C ASN A 7 -48.39 26.70 22.53
N ALA A 8 -48.73 27.79 23.23
CA ALA A 8 -48.49 29.14 22.71
C ALA A 8 -47.00 29.48 22.61
N ILE A 9 -46.20 29.01 23.57
CA ILE A 9 -44.73 29.17 23.55
C ILE A 9 -44.15 28.36 22.37
N GLN A 10 -44.62 27.13 22.13
CA GLN A 10 -44.21 26.34 20.99
C GLN A 10 -44.60 26.96 19.64
N GLU A 11 -45.76 27.56 19.54
CA GLU A 11 -46.18 28.28 18.32
C GLU A 11 -45.35 29.53 18.08
N VAL A 12 -45.01 30.29 19.14
CA VAL A 12 -44.08 31.43 19.02
C VAL A 12 -42.67 30.98 18.60
N GLN A 13 -42.19 29.87 19.14
CA GLN A 13 -40.91 29.28 18.70
C GLN A 13 -40.96 28.84 17.23
N LYS A 14 -42.04 28.17 16.79
CA LYS A 14 -42.23 27.79 15.38
C LYS A 14 -42.27 29.00 14.46
N LEU A 15 -42.98 30.05 14.84
CA LEU A 15 -43.05 31.30 14.08
C LEU A 15 -41.72 32.05 14.05
N ALA A 16 -40.95 32.02 15.15
CA ALA A 16 -39.61 32.60 15.21
C ALA A 16 -38.61 31.82 14.31
N ILE A 17 -38.70 30.49 14.31
CA ILE A 17 -37.90 29.65 13.43
C ILE A 17 -38.29 29.84 11.96
N ALA A 18 -39.56 29.93 11.65
CA ALA A 18 -40.07 30.21 10.30
C ALA A 18 -39.73 31.63 9.83
N GLY A 19 -39.66 32.60 10.74
CA GLY A 19 -39.25 33.98 10.47
C GLY A 19 -37.74 34.17 10.31
N LEU A 20 -36.95 33.28 10.89
CA LEU A 20 -35.53 33.11 10.59
C LEU A 20 -35.39 32.34 9.26
N SER A 21 -36.07 32.84 8.22
CA SER A 21 -35.95 32.21 6.90
C SER A 21 -34.48 32.18 6.51
N ILE A 22 -34.01 30.97 6.20
CA ILE A 22 -32.72 30.61 5.67
C ILE A 22 -32.34 31.38 4.39
N GLY A 23 -33.18 32.34 3.98
CA GLY A 23 -33.03 33.16 2.78
C GLY A 23 -31.86 34.15 2.76
N ASN A 24 -31.13 34.33 3.85
CA ASN A 24 -29.99 35.25 3.92
C ASN A 24 -28.63 34.57 4.14
N ILE A 25 -28.50 33.29 3.81
CA ILE A 25 -27.21 32.58 3.91
C ILE A 25 -26.19 33.13 2.89
N ASP A 26 -26.65 33.74 1.81
CA ASP A 26 -25.78 34.30 0.76
C ASP A 26 -25.02 35.57 1.15
N ALA A 27 -25.31 36.16 2.31
CA ALA A 27 -24.76 37.45 2.69
C ALA A 27 -23.61 37.39 3.73
N THR A 28 -23.25 36.22 4.22
CA THR A 28 -22.20 36.08 5.25
C THR A 28 -21.07 35.16 4.82
N GLU A 29 -19.84 35.62 4.99
CA GLU A 29 -18.65 34.80 4.73
C GLU A 29 -18.58 33.53 5.58
N CYS A 30 -19.33 33.48 6.68
CA CYS A 30 -19.46 32.31 7.56
C CYS A 30 -20.93 32.16 7.98
N PRO A 31 -21.73 31.37 7.24
CA PRO A 31 -23.15 31.19 7.57
C PRO A 31 -23.28 30.44 8.89
N THR A 32 -23.73 31.14 9.91
CA THR A 32 -24.08 30.63 11.23
C THR A 32 -25.58 30.76 11.46
N ALA A 33 -26.23 29.68 11.86
CA ALA A 33 -27.62 29.69 12.27
C ALA A 33 -27.74 29.41 13.77
N LEU A 34 -28.56 30.22 14.50
CA LEU A 34 -28.97 29.88 15.84
C LEU A 34 -30.11 28.86 15.76
N VAL A 35 -29.85 27.65 16.23
CA VAL A 35 -30.85 26.58 16.28
C VAL A 35 -31.22 26.33 17.73
N PRO A 36 -32.53 26.37 18.11
CA PRO A 36 -32.97 25.99 19.46
C PRO A 36 -32.53 24.56 19.81
N GLU A 37 -32.27 24.27 21.10
CA GLU A 37 -31.81 22.97 21.57
C GLU A 37 -32.67 21.78 21.15
N ASN A 38 -33.95 22.00 20.94
CA ASN A 38 -34.92 20.98 20.54
C ASN A 38 -35.25 20.98 19.03
N ALA A 39 -34.54 21.75 18.22
CA ALA A 39 -34.70 21.77 16.78
C ALA A 39 -33.65 20.84 16.10
N GLN A 40 -34.07 20.12 15.08
CA GLN A 40 -33.20 19.30 14.25
C GLN A 40 -33.08 19.90 12.86
N ILE A 41 -31.85 19.99 12.36
CA ILE A 41 -31.60 20.38 10.98
C ILE A 41 -31.76 19.13 10.12
N GLU A 42 -32.80 19.09 9.27
CA GLU A 42 -33.02 18.00 8.34
C GLU A 42 -32.76 18.44 6.90
N SER A 43 -31.99 17.67 6.16
CA SER A 43 -31.75 17.89 4.74
C SER A 43 -32.93 17.34 3.93
N LEU A 44 -33.56 18.19 3.15
CA LEU A 44 -34.64 17.83 2.21
C LEU A 44 -34.12 17.43 0.84
N GLU A 45 -32.79 17.37 0.65
CA GLU A 45 -32.13 17.02 -0.63
C GLU A 45 -32.65 15.70 -1.20
N ARG A 46 -32.97 14.71 -0.33
CA ARG A 46 -33.49 13.39 -0.71
C ARG A 46 -34.84 13.43 -1.48
N PHE A 47 -35.58 14.51 -1.34
CA PHE A 47 -36.87 14.69 -2.03
C PHE A 47 -36.74 15.46 -3.36
N ASN A 48 -35.57 15.99 -3.66
CA ASN A 48 -35.31 16.65 -4.92
C ASN A 48 -35.04 15.62 -6.01
N SER A 49 -35.38 15.95 -7.26
CA SER A 49 -35.08 15.11 -8.43
C SER A 49 -33.55 14.95 -8.68
N GLN A 50 -32.76 15.92 -8.22
CA GLN A 50 -31.32 15.96 -8.36
C GLN A 50 -30.66 16.46 -7.07
N ARG A 51 -29.41 16.05 -6.82
CA ARG A 51 -28.59 16.64 -5.75
C ARG A 51 -28.16 18.04 -6.12
N PHE A 52 -27.98 18.91 -5.13
CA PHE A 52 -27.46 20.27 -5.34
C PHE A 52 -26.07 20.28 -5.92
N ARG A 53 -25.25 19.29 -5.54
CA ARG A 53 -23.90 19.10 -6.06
C ARG A 53 -23.52 17.62 -6.01
N PHE A 54 -22.64 17.23 -6.91
CA PHE A 54 -22.10 15.88 -6.87
C PHE A 54 -21.12 15.75 -5.68
N ARG A 55 -21.31 14.70 -4.90
CA ARG A 55 -20.42 14.29 -3.82
C ARG A 55 -20.35 12.77 -3.77
N GLY A 56 -19.19 12.23 -3.52
CA GLY A 56 -19.00 10.79 -3.45
C GLY A 56 -17.52 10.41 -3.37
N ALA A 57 -17.28 9.17 -3.02
CA ALA A 57 -15.95 8.60 -2.98
C ALA A 57 -15.91 7.33 -3.81
N MET A 58 -15.03 7.28 -4.80
CA MET A 58 -14.69 6.08 -5.56
C MET A 58 -13.38 5.54 -4.99
N THR A 59 -13.28 4.23 -4.77
CA THR A 59 -12.04 3.56 -4.37
C THR A 59 -11.75 2.38 -5.28
N THR A 60 -10.49 2.19 -5.62
CA THR A 60 -10.06 1.11 -6.52
C THR A 60 -8.64 0.65 -6.19
N THR A 61 -8.27 -0.53 -6.70
CA THR A 61 -6.88 -1.02 -6.76
C THR A 61 -6.32 -0.96 -8.18
N SER A 62 -7.14 -0.61 -9.18
CA SER A 62 -6.79 -0.54 -10.60
C SER A 62 -6.32 0.86 -10.97
N ILE A 63 -5.09 0.96 -11.46
CA ILE A 63 -4.52 2.23 -11.95
C ILE A 63 -5.34 2.80 -13.11
N ASP A 64 -5.73 1.96 -14.06
CA ASP A 64 -6.45 2.40 -15.25
C ASP A 64 -7.85 2.91 -14.92
N ASP A 65 -8.55 2.26 -13.97
CA ASP A 65 -9.86 2.73 -13.52
C ASP A 65 -9.76 4.03 -12.72
N PHE A 66 -8.75 4.17 -11.88
CA PHE A 66 -8.48 5.41 -11.16
C PHE A 66 -8.24 6.59 -12.12
N VAL A 67 -7.37 6.38 -13.11
CA VAL A 67 -7.05 7.39 -14.12
C VAL A 67 -8.28 7.73 -14.95
N ARG A 68 -9.00 6.72 -15.47
CA ARG A 68 -10.21 6.90 -16.26
C ARG A 68 -11.28 7.69 -15.51
N TYR A 69 -11.51 7.34 -14.25
CA TYR A 69 -12.47 8.05 -13.39
C TYR A 69 -12.01 9.48 -13.12
N SER A 70 -10.74 9.68 -12.75
CA SER A 70 -10.20 11.00 -12.45
C SER A 70 -10.29 11.95 -13.64
N VAL A 71 -9.97 11.48 -14.83
CA VAL A 71 -10.10 12.27 -16.07
C VAL A 71 -11.56 12.52 -16.42
N GLY A 72 -12.45 11.54 -16.23
CA GLY A 72 -13.87 11.66 -16.55
C GLY A 72 -14.64 12.69 -15.69
N TYR A 73 -14.15 12.97 -14.47
CA TYR A 73 -14.76 13.96 -13.55
C TYR A 73 -13.98 15.29 -13.48
N ALA A 74 -12.93 15.45 -14.29
CA ALA A 74 -12.16 16.68 -14.41
C ALA A 74 -12.46 17.38 -15.74
N SER A 75 -12.34 18.70 -15.76
CA SER A 75 -12.44 19.51 -16.98
C SER A 75 -11.36 20.59 -16.98
N ALA A 76 -11.12 21.22 -18.14
CA ALA A 76 -10.14 22.32 -18.23
C ALA A 76 -10.50 23.51 -17.32
N ASP A 77 -11.81 23.78 -17.16
CA ASP A 77 -12.31 24.88 -16.31
C ASP A 77 -12.34 24.51 -14.82
N ALA A 78 -12.34 23.19 -14.50
CA ALA A 78 -12.34 22.65 -13.15
C ALA A 78 -11.40 21.42 -13.10
N PRO A 79 -10.08 21.63 -13.07
CA PRO A 79 -9.13 20.52 -13.03
C PRO A 79 -9.22 19.80 -11.69
N ALA A 80 -9.07 18.48 -11.75
CA ALA A 80 -8.92 17.68 -10.54
C ALA A 80 -7.49 17.85 -9.99
N ARG A 81 -7.34 17.69 -8.67
CA ARG A 81 -6.03 17.66 -8.03
C ARG A 81 -5.78 16.27 -7.47
N CYS A 82 -4.73 15.63 -7.98
CA CYS A 82 -4.32 14.30 -7.57
C CYS A 82 -3.10 14.37 -6.66
N PHE A 83 -3.24 13.88 -5.44
CA PHE A 83 -2.18 13.79 -4.43
C PHE A 83 -1.66 12.37 -4.38
N ILE A 84 -0.37 12.18 -4.67
CA ILE A 84 0.30 10.88 -4.80
C ILE A 84 1.15 10.66 -3.54
N ASP A 85 0.78 9.66 -2.76
CA ASP A 85 1.52 9.17 -1.60
C ASP A 85 2.27 7.90 -2.02
N ALA A 86 3.44 8.09 -2.59
CA ALA A 86 4.24 7.02 -3.17
C ALA A 86 4.68 5.99 -2.13
N ASP A 87 5.04 6.41 -0.92
CA ASP A 87 5.49 5.53 0.17
C ASP A 87 4.40 4.54 0.59
N ASN A 88 3.13 4.95 0.51
CA ASN A 88 1.99 4.08 0.82
C ASN A 88 1.34 3.46 -0.42
N MET A 89 1.96 3.60 -1.61
CA MET A 89 1.43 3.08 -2.87
C MET A 89 -0.03 3.48 -3.10
N SER A 90 -0.36 4.75 -2.80
CA SER A 90 -1.72 5.27 -2.86
C SER A 90 -1.77 6.67 -3.48
N ALA A 91 -2.93 7.03 -4.02
CA ALA A 91 -3.17 8.38 -4.50
C ALA A 91 -4.64 8.76 -4.30
N ARG A 92 -4.90 10.07 -4.23
CA ARG A 92 -6.25 10.62 -4.08
C ARG A 92 -6.46 11.79 -5.02
N SER A 93 -7.42 11.67 -5.93
CA SER A 93 -7.92 12.78 -6.75
C SER A 93 -9.08 13.45 -6.04
N VAL A 94 -9.06 14.77 -5.98
CA VAL A 94 -10.14 15.61 -5.42
C VAL A 94 -10.64 16.52 -6.53
N PHE A 95 -11.95 16.47 -6.79
CA PHE A 95 -12.57 17.14 -7.96
C PHE A 95 -13.14 18.50 -7.62
N ASN A 96 -13.41 18.79 -6.36
CA ASN A 96 -14.10 20.00 -5.91
C ASN A 96 -13.41 20.71 -4.75
N ILE A 97 -12.09 20.88 -4.84
CA ILE A 97 -11.31 21.72 -3.89
C ILE A 97 -11.68 23.20 -4.04
N GLY A 98 -11.99 23.64 -5.28
CA GLY A 98 -12.22 25.05 -5.58
C GLY A 98 -10.92 25.87 -5.65
N THR A 99 -11.05 27.18 -5.43
CA THR A 99 -9.95 28.16 -5.41
C THR A 99 -9.90 28.85 -4.05
N LEU A 100 -8.87 29.69 -3.81
CA LEU A 100 -8.80 30.49 -2.59
C LEU A 100 -10.00 31.43 -2.44
N ASP A 101 -10.47 32.02 -3.55
CA ASP A 101 -11.61 32.95 -3.55
C ASP A 101 -12.97 32.23 -3.49
N LYS A 102 -13.01 30.97 -3.97
CA LYS A 102 -14.21 30.13 -4.00
C LYS A 102 -13.85 28.72 -3.54
N PRO A 103 -13.66 28.52 -2.22
CA PRO A 103 -13.28 27.23 -1.68
C PRO A 103 -14.42 26.21 -1.88
N GLY A 104 -14.04 25.01 -2.30
CA GLY A 104 -14.95 23.89 -2.47
C GLY A 104 -15.04 23.01 -1.22
N HIS A 105 -15.89 22.00 -1.28
CA HIS A 105 -16.14 21.09 -0.14
C HIS A 105 -15.17 19.93 -0.03
N ALA A 106 -14.35 19.66 -1.07
CA ALA A 106 -13.39 18.56 -1.15
C ALA A 106 -13.98 17.16 -0.83
N ASP A 107 -15.27 16.96 -1.08
CA ASP A 107 -16.04 15.75 -0.75
C ASP A 107 -16.45 14.92 -1.99
N ASN A 108 -15.95 15.30 -3.17
CA ASN A 108 -15.99 14.48 -4.38
C ASN A 108 -14.57 13.99 -4.68
N VAL A 109 -14.31 12.71 -4.45
CA VAL A 109 -12.96 12.15 -4.46
C VAL A 109 -12.88 10.81 -5.16
N ALA A 110 -11.71 10.50 -5.70
CA ALA A 110 -11.34 9.15 -6.06
C ALA A 110 -10.05 8.76 -5.34
N GLY A 111 -9.95 7.52 -4.91
CA GLY A 111 -8.78 6.98 -4.24
C GLY A 111 -8.31 5.68 -4.90
N ILE A 112 -7.00 5.53 -4.95
CA ILE A 112 -6.36 4.26 -5.29
C ILE A 112 -5.43 3.84 -4.16
N SER A 113 -5.38 2.54 -3.89
CA SER A 113 -4.37 1.91 -3.06
C SER A 113 -3.98 0.60 -3.71
N LEU A 114 -2.72 0.49 -4.15
CA LEU A 114 -2.27 -0.69 -4.86
C LEU A 114 -2.17 -1.90 -3.94
N LYS A 115 -2.53 -3.06 -4.49
CA LYS A 115 -2.48 -4.34 -3.80
C LYS A 115 -1.17 -5.06 -4.14
N LYS A 116 -0.45 -5.49 -3.11
CA LYS A 116 0.70 -6.39 -3.28
C LYS A 116 0.26 -7.70 -3.90
N THR A 117 1.00 -8.18 -4.88
CA THR A 117 0.75 -9.50 -5.49
C THR A 117 1.01 -10.64 -4.51
N ALA A 118 0.50 -11.84 -4.78
CA ALA A 118 0.73 -12.99 -3.93
C ALA A 118 2.23 -13.36 -3.83
N PRO A 119 3.00 -13.40 -4.95
CA PRO A 119 4.44 -13.66 -4.89
C PRO A 119 5.18 -12.63 -4.04
N PHE A 120 4.93 -11.34 -4.22
CA PHE A 120 5.62 -10.31 -3.45
C PHE A 120 5.28 -10.36 -1.95
N ARG A 121 4.05 -10.69 -1.58
CA ARG A 121 3.69 -10.92 -0.17
C ARG A 121 4.44 -12.10 0.43
N ALA A 122 4.52 -13.22 -0.30
CA ALA A 122 5.26 -14.40 0.15
C ALA A 122 6.77 -14.10 0.31
N LEU A 123 7.34 -13.33 -0.61
CA LEU A 123 8.73 -12.88 -0.54
C LEU A 123 9.00 -12.02 0.70
N LEU A 124 8.13 -11.06 1.00
CA LEU A 124 8.26 -10.20 2.18
C LEU A 124 8.07 -10.97 3.48
N GLN A 125 7.17 -11.95 3.52
CA GLN A 125 6.92 -12.78 4.70
C GLN A 125 8.11 -13.65 5.08
N ILE A 126 8.88 -14.14 4.10
CA ILE A 126 10.04 -15.00 4.39
C ILE A 126 11.31 -14.20 4.72
N ASN A 127 11.32 -12.88 4.45
CA ASN A 127 12.49 -12.04 4.61
C ASN A 127 12.93 -11.94 6.07
N GLY A 128 14.08 -12.54 6.38
CA GLY A 128 14.67 -12.52 7.72
C GLY A 128 14.10 -13.55 8.71
N GLU A 129 13.11 -14.33 8.30
CA GLU A 129 12.51 -15.37 9.14
C GLU A 129 13.46 -16.58 9.29
N ARG A 130 13.40 -17.23 10.45
CA ARG A 130 14.12 -18.47 10.73
C ARG A 130 13.28 -19.66 10.27
N LEU A 131 13.79 -20.37 9.30
CA LEU A 131 13.10 -21.48 8.66
C LEU A 131 13.81 -22.80 8.95
N SER A 132 13.06 -23.82 9.29
CA SER A 132 13.54 -25.19 9.30
C SER A 132 13.85 -25.68 7.87
N GLN A 133 14.64 -26.74 7.74
CA GLN A 133 14.94 -27.38 6.46
C GLN A 133 13.67 -27.72 5.64
N LYS A 134 12.64 -28.17 6.34
CA LYS A 134 11.37 -28.53 5.71
C LYS A 134 10.66 -27.27 5.16
N GLN A 135 10.54 -26.24 5.99
CA GLN A 135 9.85 -24.99 5.60
C GLN A 135 10.50 -24.30 4.40
N ILE A 136 11.82 -24.15 4.41
CA ILE A 136 12.51 -23.52 3.28
C ILE A 136 12.42 -24.39 2.01
N ALA A 137 12.54 -25.71 2.13
CA ALA A 137 12.44 -26.60 0.97
C ALA A 137 11.02 -26.58 0.35
N GLU A 138 9.98 -26.60 1.17
CA GLU A 138 8.60 -26.44 0.73
C GLU A 138 8.37 -25.08 0.05
N TRP A 139 8.87 -23.98 0.65
CA TRP A 139 8.78 -22.67 0.06
C TRP A 139 9.49 -22.55 -1.30
N LEU A 140 10.67 -23.16 -1.44
CA LEU A 140 11.39 -23.20 -2.71
C LEU A 140 10.61 -23.96 -3.79
N GLU A 141 9.95 -25.04 -3.42
CA GLU A 141 9.13 -25.84 -4.34
C GLU A 141 7.84 -25.11 -4.74
N ASP A 142 7.16 -24.45 -3.78
CA ASP A 142 5.94 -23.68 -4.02
C ASP A 142 6.15 -22.50 -4.98
N TRP A 143 7.35 -21.91 -4.94
CA TRP A 143 7.69 -20.74 -5.76
C TRP A 143 8.70 -21.05 -6.87
N SER A 144 8.84 -22.32 -7.27
CA SER A 144 9.84 -22.79 -8.23
C SER A 144 9.82 -22.03 -9.56
N ASP A 145 8.66 -21.62 -10.04
CA ASP A 145 8.51 -20.91 -11.31
C ASP A 145 9.03 -19.44 -11.26
N THR A 146 9.19 -18.90 -10.07
CA THR A 146 9.64 -17.52 -9.84
C THR A 146 11.07 -17.42 -9.33
N LEU A 147 11.69 -18.59 -8.99
CA LEU A 147 13.01 -18.68 -8.37
C LEU A 147 14.08 -19.17 -9.32
N THR A 148 15.26 -18.59 -9.17
CA THR A 148 16.52 -19.14 -9.69
C THR A 148 17.49 -19.29 -8.52
N ALA A 149 18.07 -20.46 -8.34
CA ALA A 149 19.04 -20.73 -7.28
C ALA A 149 20.47 -20.67 -7.82
N PHE A 150 21.41 -20.23 -6.98
CA PHE A 150 22.84 -20.10 -7.31
C PHE A 150 23.70 -20.73 -6.23
N ASP A 151 24.76 -21.39 -6.67
CA ASP A 151 25.83 -21.89 -5.79
C ASP A 151 26.85 -20.79 -5.40
N ALA A 152 27.89 -21.18 -4.67
CA ALA A 152 28.93 -20.24 -4.22
C ALA A 152 29.76 -19.65 -5.37
N ASP A 153 29.85 -20.36 -6.49
CA ASP A 153 30.61 -19.95 -7.69
C ASP A 153 29.72 -19.15 -8.67
N GLY A 154 28.43 -19.00 -8.36
CA GLY A 154 27.44 -18.28 -9.19
C GLY A 154 26.83 -19.16 -10.29
N ASN A 155 27.02 -20.47 -10.27
CA ASN A 155 26.36 -21.36 -11.22
C ASN A 155 24.89 -21.55 -10.85
N VAL A 156 24.04 -21.71 -11.86
CA VAL A 156 22.63 -21.94 -11.68
C VAL A 156 22.37 -23.38 -11.23
N LEU A 157 21.59 -23.51 -10.16
CA LEU A 157 21.06 -24.79 -9.67
C LEU A 157 19.58 -24.91 -10.00
N SER A 158 19.11 -26.11 -10.31
CA SER A 158 17.67 -26.35 -10.37
C SER A 158 17.06 -26.24 -8.97
N ILE A 159 15.82 -25.76 -8.87
CA ILE A 159 15.13 -25.62 -7.57
C ILE A 159 15.00 -26.97 -6.87
N SER A 160 14.79 -28.05 -7.61
CA SER A 160 14.76 -29.41 -7.04
C SER A 160 16.10 -29.84 -6.42
N GLN A 161 17.22 -29.47 -7.05
CA GLN A 161 18.55 -29.68 -6.47
C GLN A 161 18.75 -28.85 -5.21
N ALA A 162 18.42 -27.57 -5.27
CA ALA A 162 18.50 -26.64 -4.13
C ALA A 162 17.66 -27.11 -2.93
N ALA A 163 16.41 -27.46 -3.15
CA ALA A 163 15.50 -27.98 -2.11
C ALA A 163 15.99 -29.33 -1.55
N GLY A 164 16.49 -30.21 -2.43
CA GLY A 164 17.07 -31.49 -2.02
C GLY A 164 18.34 -31.32 -1.18
N ALA A 165 19.23 -30.39 -1.55
CA ALA A 165 20.44 -30.08 -0.78
C ALA A 165 20.11 -29.56 0.62
N VAL A 166 19.14 -28.60 0.71
CA VAL A 166 18.65 -28.05 1.99
C VAL A 166 18.08 -29.14 2.90
N ARG A 167 17.29 -30.08 2.38
CA ARG A 167 16.70 -31.19 3.15
C ARG A 167 17.74 -32.15 3.70
N ARG A 168 18.90 -32.30 3.03
CA ARG A 168 19.96 -33.24 3.41
C ARG A 168 21.03 -32.67 4.33
N VAL A 169 20.97 -31.38 4.69
CA VAL A 169 21.90 -30.79 5.67
C VAL A 169 21.84 -31.56 6.99
N ASN A 170 22.93 -32.13 7.43
CA ASN A 170 22.99 -32.94 8.65
C ASN A 170 23.57 -32.13 9.83
N ILE A 171 22.95 -32.24 11.00
CA ILE A 171 23.36 -31.59 12.24
C ILE A 171 24.81 -31.89 12.62
N LYS A 172 25.29 -33.11 12.36
CA LYS A 172 26.66 -33.52 12.70
C LYS A 172 27.73 -32.68 11.96
N HIS A 173 27.49 -32.32 10.72
CA HIS A 173 28.40 -31.50 9.93
C HIS A 173 28.42 -30.03 10.37
N VAL A 174 27.32 -29.56 10.98
CA VAL A 174 27.22 -28.20 11.54
C VAL A 174 28.00 -28.11 12.87
N GLN A 175 28.10 -29.19 13.65
CA GLN A 175 28.78 -29.23 14.94
C GLN A 175 30.31 -29.41 14.82
N GLU A 176 30.80 -30.17 13.84
CA GLU A 176 32.22 -30.39 13.62
C GLU A 176 32.98 -29.13 13.18
N SER A 177 32.28 -28.15 12.61
CA SER A 177 32.83 -26.87 12.20
C SER A 177 33.02 -25.86 13.36
N ASP A 178 32.78 -26.25 14.61
CA ASP A 178 32.74 -25.34 15.80
C ASP A 178 34.12 -25.02 16.38
N HIS A 179 35.22 -25.56 15.85
CA HIS A 179 36.55 -25.37 16.42
C HIS A 179 37.40 -24.29 15.75
N GLU A 180 36.95 -23.63 14.72
CA GLU A 180 37.73 -22.57 14.06
C GLU A 180 36.84 -21.36 13.71
N ASP A 181 37.20 -20.22 14.32
CA ASP A 181 36.92 -18.83 13.94
C ASP A 181 35.67 -18.10 14.46
N GLU A 182 35.95 -17.26 15.46
CA GLU A 182 35.14 -16.14 15.95
C GLU A 182 35.27 -14.86 15.06
N ASP A 183 35.27 -14.93 13.76
CA ASP A 183 35.34 -13.69 12.96
C ASP A 183 34.27 -13.61 11.86
N PHE A 184 33.98 -12.39 11.42
CA PHE A 184 32.95 -12.02 10.43
C PHE A 184 33.05 -12.81 9.10
N SER A 185 34.17 -13.50 8.86
CA SER A 185 34.38 -14.44 7.76
C SER A 185 33.71 -15.80 8.00
N GLY A 186 33.39 -16.15 9.24
CA GLY A 186 32.88 -17.48 9.63
C GLY A 186 31.54 -17.87 9.02
N LYS A 187 30.70 -16.91 8.59
CA LYS A 187 29.43 -17.23 7.93
C LYS A 187 29.59 -17.83 6.54
N LYS A 188 30.64 -17.44 5.83
CA LYS A 188 30.96 -17.99 4.52
C LYS A 188 31.60 -19.40 4.65
N SER A 189 32.36 -19.60 5.72
CA SER A 189 32.99 -20.86 6.03
C SER A 189 31.99 -21.96 6.43
N LEU A 190 30.88 -21.62 7.07
CA LEU A 190 29.88 -22.57 7.55
C LEU A 190 29.12 -23.25 6.39
N MET A 191 28.67 -22.47 5.42
CA MET A 191 28.05 -22.98 4.19
C MET A 191 29.07 -23.82 3.40
N GLN A 192 30.33 -23.37 3.28
CA GLN A 192 31.41 -24.09 2.62
C GLN A 192 31.81 -25.37 3.35
N SER A 193 31.81 -25.37 4.69
CA SER A 193 32.11 -26.57 5.49
C SER A 193 31.00 -27.63 5.35
N VAL A 194 29.73 -27.20 5.32
CA VAL A 194 28.61 -28.10 5.07
C VAL A 194 28.65 -28.64 3.65
N GLU A 195 28.99 -27.82 2.67
CA GLU A 195 29.17 -28.22 1.27
C GLU A 195 30.33 -29.21 1.08
N ALA A 196 31.46 -28.99 1.75
CA ALA A 196 32.60 -29.89 1.71
C ALA A 196 32.33 -31.27 2.35
N SER A 197 31.40 -31.32 3.31
CA SER A 197 31.04 -32.57 4.02
C SER A 197 29.78 -33.24 3.45
N SER A 198 28.90 -32.51 2.78
CA SER A 198 27.80 -33.07 2.00
C SER A 198 28.22 -33.12 0.53
N LYS A 199 28.03 -34.21 -0.15
CA LYS A 199 28.31 -34.32 -1.61
C LYS A 199 27.36 -33.42 -2.46
N ASP A 200 26.54 -32.58 -1.84
CA ASP A 200 25.55 -31.76 -2.50
C ASP A 200 25.98 -30.28 -2.53
N VAL A 201 25.85 -29.67 -3.69
CA VAL A 201 26.11 -28.25 -3.89
C VAL A 201 24.99 -27.43 -3.21
N MET A 202 25.38 -26.57 -2.28
CA MET A 202 24.41 -25.77 -1.47
C MET A 202 24.03 -24.46 -2.16
N PRO A 203 22.75 -24.10 -2.19
CA PRO A 203 22.32 -22.81 -2.70
C PRO A 203 22.67 -21.67 -1.70
N VAL A 204 23.52 -20.74 -2.12
CA VAL A 204 23.94 -19.59 -1.30
C VAL A 204 23.13 -18.31 -1.60
N ALA A 205 22.56 -18.25 -2.79
CA ALA A 205 21.76 -17.11 -3.23
C ALA A 205 20.57 -17.57 -4.09
N PHE A 206 19.55 -16.73 -4.13
CA PHE A 206 18.41 -16.90 -5.04
C PHE A 206 18.10 -15.58 -5.72
N GLU A 207 17.53 -15.64 -6.91
CA GLU A 207 16.84 -14.54 -7.55
C GLU A 207 15.34 -14.86 -7.57
N PHE A 208 14.53 -13.97 -7.02
CA PHE A 208 13.07 -14.08 -7.02
C PHE A 208 12.48 -13.03 -7.97
N LYS A 209 11.75 -13.48 -8.98
CA LYS A 209 11.22 -12.67 -10.05
C LYS A 209 9.72 -12.53 -9.91
N CYS A 210 9.21 -11.32 -9.68
CA CYS A 210 7.76 -11.06 -9.56
C CYS A 210 7.39 -9.62 -9.88
N VAL A 211 6.11 -9.42 -10.14
CA VAL A 211 5.48 -8.09 -10.13
C VAL A 211 5.13 -7.74 -8.68
N PRO A 212 5.67 -6.65 -8.10
CA PRO A 212 5.44 -6.35 -6.68
C PRO A 212 4.01 -5.89 -6.37
N TYR A 213 3.46 -5.02 -7.20
CA TYR A 213 2.08 -4.53 -7.10
C TYR A 213 1.36 -4.65 -8.44
N GLU A 214 0.06 -4.90 -8.37
CA GLU A 214 -0.77 -4.99 -9.58
C GLU A 214 -0.67 -3.68 -10.39
N GLY A 215 -0.30 -3.80 -11.67
CA GLY A 215 -0.17 -2.66 -12.59
C GLY A 215 1.24 -2.04 -12.68
N LEU A 216 2.21 -2.51 -11.89
CA LEU A 216 3.62 -2.13 -12.02
C LEU A 216 4.44 -3.15 -12.81
N GLY A 217 5.67 -2.80 -13.10
CA GLY A 217 6.62 -3.64 -13.80
C GLY A 217 7.11 -4.83 -12.97
N GLU A 218 7.57 -5.87 -13.68
CA GLU A 218 8.22 -7.03 -13.09
C GLU A 218 9.62 -6.67 -12.58
N ARG A 219 9.99 -7.23 -11.41
CA ARG A 219 11.29 -6.99 -10.78
C ARG A 219 11.96 -8.27 -10.34
N ARG A 220 13.27 -8.20 -10.19
CA ARG A 220 14.11 -9.27 -9.67
C ARG A 220 14.67 -8.87 -8.31
N PHE A 221 14.44 -9.72 -7.33
CA PHE A 221 14.91 -9.54 -5.96
C PHE A 221 15.99 -10.55 -5.67
N SER A 222 17.19 -10.09 -5.35
CA SER A 222 18.29 -10.96 -4.93
C SER A 222 18.11 -11.35 -3.47
N LEU A 223 18.18 -12.64 -3.17
CA LEU A 223 18.08 -13.20 -1.83
C LEU A 223 19.41 -13.83 -1.43
N ARG A 224 19.87 -13.53 -0.23
CA ARG A 224 20.99 -14.21 0.39
C ARG A 224 20.45 -15.31 1.30
N ASN A 225 20.96 -16.52 1.12
CA ASN A 225 20.69 -17.63 2.01
C ASN A 225 21.79 -17.70 3.09
N SER A 226 21.39 -17.87 4.34
CA SER A 226 22.31 -18.01 5.48
C SER A 226 21.87 -19.20 6.32
N LEU A 227 22.83 -20.03 6.70
CA LEU A 227 22.64 -21.11 7.65
C LEU A 227 23.04 -20.62 9.04
N LEU A 228 22.17 -20.80 10.03
CA LEU A 228 22.42 -20.42 11.41
C LEU A 228 22.55 -21.68 12.29
N LYS A 229 23.51 -21.64 13.20
CA LYS A 229 23.67 -22.64 14.25
C LYS A 229 22.84 -22.22 15.47
N SER A 230 21.78 -22.93 15.77
CA SER A 230 21.04 -22.77 17.04
C SER A 230 20.28 -24.05 17.36
N GLY A 231 21.03 -25.07 17.82
CA GLY A 231 20.45 -26.38 18.16
C GLY A 231 20.09 -27.21 16.93
N GLU A 232 19.01 -26.85 16.24
CA GLU A 232 18.68 -27.40 14.92
C GLU A 232 19.12 -26.45 13.80
N PRO A 233 19.60 -26.96 12.65
CA PRO A 233 19.96 -26.11 11.52
C PRO A 233 18.75 -25.29 11.06
N CYS A 234 18.89 -23.97 11.06
CA CYS A 234 17.87 -23.10 10.50
C CYS A 234 18.45 -22.20 9.41
N PHE A 235 17.64 -21.95 8.40
CA PHE A 235 17.96 -21.09 7.27
C PHE A 235 17.29 -19.75 7.42
N VAL A 236 17.96 -18.71 6.90
CA VAL A 236 17.41 -17.36 6.82
C VAL A 236 17.63 -16.83 5.44
N LEU A 237 16.56 -16.49 4.76
CA LEU A 237 16.59 -15.76 3.49
C LEU A 237 16.47 -14.27 3.75
N ARG A 238 17.37 -13.47 3.18
CA ARG A 238 17.31 -12.01 3.27
C ARG A 238 17.32 -11.39 1.89
N ILE A 239 16.36 -10.50 1.66
CA ILE A 239 16.31 -9.67 0.45
C ILE A 239 17.46 -8.66 0.53
N VAL A 240 18.28 -8.62 -0.52
CA VAL A 240 19.39 -7.68 -0.61
C VAL A 240 18.85 -6.31 -1.02
N GLN A 241 19.19 -5.28 -0.26
CA GLN A 241 18.78 -3.88 -0.53
C GLN A 241 17.26 -3.70 -0.71
N LEU A 242 16.47 -4.30 0.20
CA LEU A 242 15.01 -4.23 0.14
C LEU A 242 14.52 -2.78 0.11
N GLU A 243 15.09 -1.91 0.95
CA GLU A 243 14.73 -0.51 1.07
C GLU A 243 14.92 0.25 -0.26
N ALA A 244 16.02 -0.01 -0.97
CA ALA A 244 16.27 0.57 -2.28
C ALA A 244 15.29 0.05 -3.35
N GLN A 245 14.87 -1.22 -3.25
CA GLN A 245 13.84 -1.77 -4.12
C GLN A 245 12.47 -1.15 -3.84
N GLU A 246 12.12 -0.96 -2.57
CA GLU A 246 10.86 -0.31 -2.17
C GLU A 246 10.82 1.14 -2.65
N GLU A 247 11.91 1.90 -2.50
CA GLU A 247 12.03 3.26 -3.03
C GLU A 247 11.88 3.29 -4.56
N ALA A 248 12.51 2.36 -5.27
CA ALA A 248 12.38 2.27 -6.72
C ALA A 248 10.94 1.91 -7.17
N ILE A 249 10.22 1.08 -6.41
CA ILE A 249 8.82 0.74 -6.64
C ILE A 249 7.93 1.96 -6.41
N ALA A 250 8.16 2.71 -5.34
CA ALA A 250 7.44 3.93 -5.01
C ALA A 250 7.62 5.01 -6.10
N ASN A 251 8.86 5.18 -6.58
CA ASN A 251 9.18 6.09 -7.67
C ASN A 251 8.50 5.68 -8.98
N GLU A 252 8.50 4.39 -9.33
CA GLU A 252 7.78 3.87 -10.50
C GLU A 252 6.29 4.19 -10.45
N PHE A 253 5.64 3.96 -9.31
CA PHE A 253 4.22 4.27 -9.12
C PHE A 253 3.93 5.75 -9.30
N ARG A 254 4.74 6.62 -8.66
CA ARG A 254 4.64 8.08 -8.80
C ARG A 254 4.76 8.50 -10.27
N ASP A 255 5.82 8.07 -10.94
CA ASP A 255 6.14 8.49 -12.31
C ASP A 255 5.12 7.96 -13.31
N LEU A 256 4.60 6.76 -13.06
CA LEU A 256 3.51 6.17 -13.86
C LEU A 256 2.23 7.00 -13.76
N LEU A 257 1.83 7.44 -12.57
CA LEU A 257 0.63 8.28 -12.41
C LEU A 257 0.82 9.66 -13.01
N ILE A 258 1.98 10.31 -12.79
CA ILE A 258 2.31 11.60 -13.42
C ILE A 258 2.22 11.47 -14.94
N GLY A 259 2.82 10.45 -15.53
CA GLY A 259 2.79 10.21 -16.97
C GLY A 259 1.38 9.93 -17.51
N LYS A 260 0.54 9.21 -16.77
CA LYS A 260 -0.85 8.93 -17.18
C LYS A 260 -1.75 10.17 -17.13
N PHE A 261 -1.43 11.15 -16.30
CA PHE A 261 -2.16 12.42 -16.19
C PHE A 261 -1.57 13.54 -17.08
N ASP A 262 -0.42 13.31 -17.69
CA ASP A 262 0.17 14.30 -18.60
C ASP A 262 -0.79 14.68 -19.74
N GLY A 263 -0.93 15.98 -19.97
CA GLY A 263 -1.88 16.53 -20.95
C GLY A 263 -3.36 16.34 -20.62
N LYS A 264 -3.71 15.91 -19.38
CA LYS A 264 -5.08 15.76 -18.89
C LYS A 264 -5.44 16.89 -17.92
N PRO A 265 -6.74 17.18 -17.70
CA PRO A 265 -7.16 18.21 -16.75
C PRO A 265 -7.03 17.73 -15.28
N VAL A 266 -5.89 17.17 -14.92
CA VAL A 266 -5.57 16.65 -13.58
C VAL A 266 -4.19 17.15 -13.19
N GLU A 267 -4.12 18.00 -12.18
CA GLU A 267 -2.87 18.47 -11.58
C GLU A 267 -2.35 17.44 -10.58
N THR A 268 -1.07 17.07 -10.66
CA THR A 268 -0.47 16.08 -9.78
C THR A 268 0.42 16.74 -8.72
N PHE A 269 0.29 16.29 -7.47
CA PHE A 269 1.07 16.72 -6.32
C PHE A 269 1.61 15.49 -5.59
N ILE A 270 2.83 15.59 -5.05
CA ILE A 270 3.40 14.53 -4.21
C ILE A 270 3.05 14.84 -2.75
N GLY A 271 2.42 13.88 -2.08
CA GLY A 271 2.01 14.00 -0.68
C GLY A 271 0.55 13.60 -0.44
N LYS A 272 0.05 13.94 0.75
CA LYS A 272 -1.31 13.65 1.22
C LYS A 272 -2.14 14.92 1.31
N PHE A 273 -3.42 14.80 1.04
CA PHE A 273 -4.40 15.86 1.25
C PHE A 273 -5.47 15.40 2.24
N SER A 274 -5.69 16.21 3.25
CA SER A 274 -6.82 16.12 4.19
C SER A 274 -7.60 17.42 4.18
N ALA A 275 -8.92 17.37 4.07
CA ALA A 275 -9.84 18.50 4.17
C ALA A 275 -10.46 18.54 5.56
#